data_99236279ef39698a1edb2c98fbf75f49
#
_entry.id   99236279ef39698a1edb2c98fbf75f49
#
_cell.length_a   1.000
_cell.length_b   1.000
_cell.length_c   1.000
_cell.angle_alpha   90.00
_cell.angle_beta   90.00
_cell.angle_gamma   90.00
#
_symmetry.space_group_name_H-M   'P 1'
#
loop_
_entity.id
_entity.type
_entity.pdbx_description
1 polymer ?
#
loop_
_entity_poly.entity_id
_entity_poly.type
_entity_poly.pdbx_seq_one_letter_code
_entity_poly.pdbx_strand_id
1 'polypeptide(L)'
;MTKKIFKSNILVAAAVLIFGIACVMAILYQHFGKQINTELKKEATYLVYGVEENGIDYLKQIKEKDDRITYIAEDGTVLYDNQADAATMENHGDRKEIQEALKTGSGHAERTSKTLSQKTLYYALRLSDNSVLRVSSTQYSVWILLMELVPPLIGIAVVMLILAAIMSVHMANKIVEPINNVDLEHPEENQIYEEVGPLLSKIYKQNRQIKSQLEAARRNQEEFGIITENMQEGLLVIDSYTMILSGNSSAWKLFQLKDPKIGDSVYSLNRNEDFRLLIEQVLKGQHGSVLLHMGSEAIQMIANPVNREHRVVGAVILLMNETEKVEREQLRREFSANVSHELKTPLTSISGFAEIIQDGLVKEEDIKKFAGRIYNEAQRLITLVEDTIKVSQLDEGENPYEWEKLDAYTIVKDVCGRLREVAEKKKVHLYIDGGKMMFTTVHPILDEVIYNLCDNGIKYNKEDGTVSIHLRDLGENVEIRVKDNGIGIPGEDQSRVFEIFYRVDKSHSKAIGGTGLGLSIVKHGVTFLGGTLKMVSEIGKGTEITMTFPKERKAV
;
A
#
# COMPACT_ATOMS: atom_id res chain seq x y z
N MET A 1 37.27 -4.44 9.36
CA MET A 1 38.10 -3.22 9.46
C MET A 1 39.35 -3.47 10.30
N THR A 2 39.29 -3.99 11.50
CA THR A 2 40.39 -4.35 12.43
C THR A 2 41.56 -5.11 11.78
N LYS A 3 41.29 -6.18 11.01
CA LYS A 3 42.34 -6.95 10.31
C LYS A 3 43.16 -6.14 9.29
N LYS A 4 42.56 -5.16 8.63
CA LYS A 4 43.27 -4.29 7.66
C LYS A 4 44.15 -3.28 8.39
N ILE A 5 43.62 -2.65 9.44
CA ILE A 5 44.35 -1.70 10.28
C ILE A 5 45.55 -2.41 10.93
N PHE A 6 45.34 -3.58 11.52
CA PHE A 6 46.39 -4.41 12.11
C PHE A 6 47.50 -4.72 11.11
N LYS A 7 47.17 -5.25 9.91
CA LYS A 7 48.15 -5.56 8.86
C LYS A 7 48.96 -4.32 8.43
N SER A 8 48.28 -3.19 8.26
CA SER A 8 48.94 -1.94 7.85
C SER A 8 49.92 -1.45 8.91
N ASN A 9 49.50 -1.45 10.18
CA ASN A 9 50.36 -0.99 11.28
C ASN A 9 51.57 -1.88 11.47
N ILE A 10 51.42 -3.21 11.40
CA ILE A 10 52.55 -4.15 11.49
C ILE A 10 53.50 -4.00 10.31
N LEU A 11 53.00 -3.80 9.10
CA LEU A 11 53.83 -3.57 7.92
C LEU A 11 54.66 -2.29 8.05
N VAL A 12 54.04 -1.21 8.52
CA VAL A 12 54.75 0.06 8.77
C VAL A 12 55.79 -0.11 9.88
N ALA A 13 55.44 -0.77 11.00
CA ALA A 13 56.37 -1.02 12.09
C ALA A 13 57.56 -1.87 11.63
N ALA A 14 57.33 -2.91 10.85
CA ALA A 14 58.40 -3.73 10.28
C ALA A 14 59.30 -2.95 9.32
N ALA A 15 58.73 -2.12 8.45
CA ALA A 15 59.49 -1.29 7.53
C ALA A 15 60.38 -0.27 8.25
N VAL A 16 59.82 0.40 9.28
CA VAL A 16 60.60 1.35 10.11
C VAL A 16 61.71 0.66 10.88
N LEU A 17 61.45 -0.52 11.45
CA LEU A 17 62.47 -1.32 12.15
C LEU A 17 63.60 -1.75 11.21
N ILE A 18 63.28 -2.30 10.04
CA ILE A 18 64.27 -2.72 9.04
C ILE A 18 65.10 -1.50 8.61
N PHE A 19 64.47 -0.38 8.32
CA PHE A 19 65.21 0.83 7.95
C PHE A 19 66.08 1.35 9.08
N GLY A 20 65.54 1.37 10.31
CA GLY A 20 66.29 1.77 11.49
C GLY A 20 67.52 0.88 11.73
N ILE A 21 67.42 -0.46 11.68
CA ILE A 21 68.54 -1.41 11.81
C ILE A 21 69.56 -1.17 10.70
N ALA A 22 69.12 -0.99 9.45
CA ALA A 22 70.01 -0.71 8.34
C ALA A 22 70.84 0.58 8.56
N CYS A 23 70.21 1.65 9.04
CA CYS A 23 70.86 2.90 9.39
C CYS A 23 71.86 2.73 10.52
N VAL A 24 71.51 2.01 11.61
CA VAL A 24 72.42 1.74 12.74
C VAL A 24 73.63 0.94 12.27
N MET A 25 73.36 -0.12 11.48
CA MET A 25 74.46 -0.94 10.92
C MET A 25 75.44 -0.12 10.04
N ALA A 26 74.87 0.76 9.20
CA ALA A 26 75.71 1.64 8.37
C ALA A 26 76.55 2.62 9.18
N ILE A 27 75.92 3.22 10.22
CA ILE A 27 76.66 4.14 11.13
C ILE A 27 77.80 3.36 11.89
N LEU A 28 77.47 2.18 12.43
CA LEU A 28 78.43 1.36 13.14
C LEU A 28 79.59 0.90 12.22
N TYR A 29 79.25 0.51 10.99
CA TYR A 29 80.25 0.17 9.98
C TYR A 29 81.26 1.30 9.76
N GLN A 30 80.76 2.52 9.57
CA GLN A 30 81.63 3.69 9.39
C GLN A 30 82.40 4.02 10.66
N HIS A 31 81.79 3.88 11.83
CA HIS A 31 82.43 4.18 13.10
C HIS A 31 83.57 3.20 13.35
N PHE A 32 83.35 1.88 13.27
CA PHE A 32 84.37 0.86 13.47
C PHE A 32 85.47 0.96 12.42
N GLY A 33 85.14 1.24 11.16
CA GLY A 33 86.12 1.48 10.12
C GLY A 33 87.10 2.64 10.43
N LYS A 34 86.54 3.76 10.94
CA LYS A 34 87.39 4.88 11.40
C LYS A 34 88.26 4.52 12.64
N GLN A 35 87.68 3.76 13.58
CA GLN A 35 88.34 3.35 14.77
C GLN A 35 89.55 2.44 14.43
N ILE A 36 89.38 1.42 13.59
CA ILE A 36 90.44 0.53 13.13
C ILE A 36 91.55 1.34 12.42
N ASN A 37 91.21 2.28 11.54
CA ASN A 37 92.18 3.13 10.90
C ASN A 37 93.00 3.97 11.90
N THR A 38 92.34 4.44 12.96
CA THR A 38 93.00 5.20 14.02
C THR A 38 93.96 4.31 14.87
N GLU A 39 93.51 3.07 15.15
CA GLU A 39 94.29 2.08 15.87
C GLU A 39 95.54 1.64 15.07
N LEU A 40 95.37 1.31 13.78
CA LEU A 40 96.49 1.01 12.88
C LEU A 40 97.50 2.13 12.83
N LYS A 41 97.01 3.39 12.79
CA LYS A 41 97.93 4.53 12.85
C LYS A 41 98.73 4.60 14.14
N LYS A 42 98.05 4.40 15.28
CA LYS A 42 98.75 4.40 16.61
C LYS A 42 99.72 3.26 16.69
N GLU A 43 99.29 2.07 16.32
CA GLU A 43 100.14 0.89 16.33
C GLU A 43 101.38 1.06 15.47
N ALA A 44 101.20 1.47 14.21
CA ALA A 44 102.29 1.81 13.32
C ALA A 44 103.28 2.84 13.94
N THR A 45 102.71 3.87 14.63
CA THR A 45 103.54 4.89 15.29
C THR A 45 104.39 4.30 16.44
N TYR A 46 103.75 3.46 17.29
CA TYR A 46 104.48 2.82 18.39
C TYR A 46 105.54 1.85 17.87
N LEU A 47 105.21 1.11 16.84
CA LEU A 47 106.17 0.17 16.24
C LEU A 47 107.38 0.88 15.62
N VAL A 48 107.14 2.06 14.95
CA VAL A 48 108.26 2.87 14.42
C VAL A 48 109.19 3.31 15.52
N TYR A 49 108.66 3.86 16.64
CA TYR A 49 109.54 4.22 17.80
C TYR A 49 110.36 3.04 18.32
N GLY A 50 109.69 1.86 18.44
CA GLY A 50 110.39 0.65 18.90
C GLY A 50 111.49 0.19 17.94
N VAL A 51 111.27 0.30 16.64
CA VAL A 51 112.28 -0.06 15.62
C VAL A 51 113.37 0.98 15.53
N GLU A 52 113.08 2.28 15.68
CA GLU A 52 114.15 3.32 15.70
C GLU A 52 115.06 3.20 16.88
N GLU A 53 114.59 2.74 18.05
CA GLU A 53 115.44 2.55 19.24
C GLU A 53 116.19 1.21 19.26
N ASN A 54 115.52 0.10 18.86
CA ASN A 54 116.07 -1.27 19.07
C ASN A 54 116.29 -2.06 17.75
N GLY A 55 116.11 -1.41 16.62
CA GLY A 55 116.29 -2.03 15.32
C GLY A 55 115.20 -3.09 14.99
N ILE A 56 115.46 -3.89 13.96
CA ILE A 56 114.57 -4.94 13.45
C ILE A 56 114.29 -6.05 14.49
N ASP A 57 115.20 -6.26 15.48
CA ASP A 57 115.01 -7.28 16.50
C ASP A 57 113.88 -7.01 17.46
N TYR A 58 113.47 -5.75 17.58
CA TYR A 58 112.24 -5.37 18.28
C TYR A 58 110.98 -6.03 17.64
N LEU A 59 110.83 -6.03 16.29
CA LEU A 59 109.76 -6.63 15.58
C LEU A 59 109.69 -8.16 15.74
N LYS A 60 110.86 -8.81 15.88
CA LYS A 60 110.92 -10.25 16.10
C LYS A 60 110.46 -10.67 17.50
N GLN A 61 110.44 -9.76 18.46
CA GLN A 61 110.00 -10.02 19.83
C GLN A 61 108.51 -9.84 20.03
N ILE A 62 107.80 -9.21 19.05
CA ILE A 62 106.36 -9.00 19.11
C ILE A 62 105.66 -10.32 18.86
N LYS A 63 104.91 -10.76 19.88
CA LYS A 63 104.16 -12.04 19.83
C LYS A 63 102.76 -11.91 19.30
N GLU A 64 102.20 -10.69 19.23
CA GLU A 64 100.88 -10.46 18.71
C GLU A 64 100.83 -10.60 17.17
N LYS A 65 99.91 -11.41 16.66
CA LYS A 65 99.84 -11.78 15.24
C LYS A 65 98.56 -11.29 14.54
N ASP A 66 97.76 -10.46 15.19
CA ASP A 66 96.48 -10.09 14.60
C ASP A 66 96.65 -9.16 13.41
N ASP A 67 97.53 -8.21 13.48
CA ASP A 67 97.86 -7.34 12.37
C ASP A 67 99.14 -7.75 11.68
N ARG A 68 99.20 -7.55 10.40
CA ARG A 68 100.39 -7.86 9.64
C ARG A 68 101.35 -6.68 9.63
N ILE A 69 102.55 -6.92 10.10
CA ILE A 69 103.64 -5.94 10.21
C ILE A 69 104.71 -6.30 9.17
N THR A 70 104.98 -5.35 8.28
CA THR A 70 106.02 -5.52 7.25
C THR A 70 107.00 -4.38 7.35
N TYR A 71 108.31 -4.67 7.45
CA TYR A 71 109.37 -3.67 7.44
C TYR A 71 110.07 -3.71 6.08
N ILE A 72 110.22 -2.55 5.45
CA ILE A 72 110.58 -2.41 4.05
C ILE A 72 111.74 -1.40 3.93
N ALA A 73 112.78 -1.75 3.20
CA ALA A 73 113.91 -0.85 2.93
C ALA A 73 113.50 0.29 1.96
N GLU A 74 114.32 1.34 1.85
CA GLU A 74 114.10 2.47 0.95
C GLU A 74 113.92 2.08 -0.53
N ASP A 75 114.59 1.02 -0.97
CA ASP A 75 114.47 0.46 -2.33
C ASP A 75 113.24 -0.43 -2.54
N GLY A 76 112.34 -0.57 -1.51
CA GLY A 76 111.14 -1.39 -1.57
C GLY A 76 111.36 -2.87 -1.22
N THR A 77 112.63 -3.30 -0.84
CA THR A 77 112.91 -4.67 -0.44
C THR A 77 112.34 -4.94 0.94
N VAL A 78 111.61 -6.07 1.10
CA VAL A 78 111.05 -6.45 2.40
C VAL A 78 112.13 -7.03 3.29
N LEU A 79 112.41 -6.37 4.43
CA LEU A 79 113.41 -6.79 5.41
C LEU A 79 112.82 -7.72 6.48
N TYR A 80 111.54 -7.53 6.79
CA TYR A 80 110.87 -8.36 7.79
C TYR A 80 109.36 -8.37 7.52
N ASP A 81 108.73 -9.50 7.76
CA ASP A 81 107.28 -9.66 7.80
C ASP A 81 106.89 -10.69 8.86
N ASN A 82 105.93 -10.40 9.70
CA ASN A 82 105.53 -11.28 10.80
C ASN A 82 104.65 -12.46 10.39
N GLN A 83 104.12 -12.47 9.16
CA GLN A 83 103.23 -13.52 8.66
C GLN A 83 103.80 -14.32 7.49
N ALA A 84 104.85 -13.82 6.83
CA ALA A 84 105.44 -14.48 5.66
C ALA A 84 106.98 -14.36 5.69
N ASP A 85 107.66 -15.24 4.98
CA ASP A 85 109.11 -15.15 4.89
C ASP A 85 109.55 -14.00 3.98
N ALA A 86 110.21 -13.01 4.55
CA ALA A 86 110.61 -11.79 3.83
C ALA A 86 111.49 -12.10 2.61
N ALA A 87 112.29 -13.20 2.61
CA ALA A 87 113.12 -13.59 1.49
C ALA A 87 112.38 -14.06 0.24
N THR A 88 111.11 -14.46 0.42
CA THR A 88 110.24 -14.94 -0.67
C THR A 88 109.27 -13.85 -1.20
N MET A 89 109.30 -12.66 -0.61
CA MET A 89 108.41 -11.57 -0.95
C MET A 89 108.95 -10.75 -2.11
N GLU A 90 107.97 -10.34 -2.99
CA GLU A 90 108.24 -9.39 -4.07
C GLU A 90 108.63 -8.02 -3.49
N ASN A 91 109.25 -7.19 -4.29
CA ASN A 91 109.51 -5.81 -3.92
C ASN A 91 108.19 -5.02 -3.73
N HIS A 92 108.09 -4.32 -2.63
CA HIS A 92 106.90 -3.56 -2.25
C HIS A 92 106.95 -2.05 -2.59
N GLY A 93 108.05 -1.59 -3.23
CA GLY A 93 108.28 -0.18 -3.55
C GLY A 93 107.14 0.48 -4.41
N ASP A 94 106.49 -0.31 -5.26
CA ASP A 94 105.38 0.15 -6.11
C ASP A 94 104.03 0.26 -5.39
N ARG A 95 104.00 -0.14 -4.12
CA ARG A 95 102.75 -0.10 -3.34
C ARG A 95 102.37 1.36 -3.00
N LYS A 96 101.11 1.74 -3.23
CA LYS A 96 100.57 3.11 -3.05
C LYS A 96 100.88 3.66 -1.66
N GLU A 97 100.66 2.89 -0.60
CA GLU A 97 100.93 3.23 0.80
C GLU A 97 102.42 3.43 1.08
N ILE A 98 103.29 2.70 0.41
CA ILE A 98 104.74 2.81 0.57
C ILE A 98 105.26 4.08 -0.13
N GLN A 99 104.84 4.29 -1.38
CA GLN A 99 105.18 5.49 -2.14
C GLN A 99 104.73 6.79 -1.45
N GLU A 100 103.52 6.72 -0.87
CA GLU A 100 102.95 7.87 -0.13
C GLU A 100 103.77 8.09 1.17
N ALA A 101 104.07 7.04 1.90
CA ALA A 101 104.89 7.13 3.11
C ALA A 101 106.28 7.67 2.83
N LEU A 102 106.96 7.24 1.76
CA LEU A 102 108.26 7.78 1.36
C LEU A 102 108.23 9.27 1.02
N LYS A 103 107.13 9.76 0.41
CA LYS A 103 106.99 11.17 0.00
C LYS A 103 106.51 12.10 1.13
N THR A 104 105.51 11.66 1.91
CA THR A 104 104.81 12.54 2.89
C THR A 104 105.07 12.15 4.36
N GLY A 105 105.85 11.07 4.62
CA GLY A 105 106.11 10.54 5.93
C GLY A 105 105.10 9.47 6.40
N SER A 106 103.90 9.47 5.81
CA SER A 106 102.88 8.45 6.08
C SER A 106 102.04 8.15 4.83
N GLY A 107 101.61 6.92 4.62
CA GLY A 107 100.82 6.50 3.53
C GLY A 107 99.71 5.55 3.97
N HIS A 108 98.61 5.57 3.26
CA HIS A 108 97.49 4.66 3.51
C HIS A 108 96.95 4.11 2.21
N ALA A 109 96.51 2.84 2.24
CA ALA A 109 95.84 2.24 1.12
C ALA A 109 94.76 1.22 1.59
N GLU A 110 93.79 1.06 0.77
CA GLU A 110 92.81 -0.01 0.94
C GLU A 110 92.84 -0.94 -0.27
N ARG A 111 92.86 -2.24 -0.04
CA ARG A 111 92.84 -3.22 -1.12
C ARG A 111 91.74 -4.27 -0.84
N THR A 112 90.96 -4.55 -1.87
CA THR A 112 90.01 -5.62 -1.78
C THR A 112 90.55 -6.85 -2.48
N SER A 113 90.64 -7.96 -1.75
CA SER A 113 91.00 -9.24 -2.34
C SER A 113 89.87 -9.72 -3.25
N LYS A 114 90.18 -9.94 -4.52
CA LYS A 114 89.21 -10.45 -5.48
C LYS A 114 88.77 -11.89 -5.18
N THR A 115 89.54 -12.64 -4.45
CA THR A 115 89.30 -14.06 -4.14
C THR A 115 88.56 -14.29 -2.82
N LEU A 116 88.67 -13.41 -1.85
CA LEU A 116 88.14 -13.57 -0.51
C LEU A 116 87.13 -12.49 -0.11
N SER A 117 86.80 -11.52 -1.00
CA SER A 117 85.98 -10.36 -0.70
C SER A 117 86.36 -9.62 0.60
N GLN A 118 87.62 -9.72 0.97
CA GLN A 118 88.14 -9.08 2.15
C GLN A 118 88.84 -7.78 1.78
N LYS A 119 88.57 -6.76 2.55
CA LYS A 119 89.14 -5.43 2.39
C LYS A 119 90.22 -5.30 3.43
N THR A 120 91.52 -5.16 3.01
CA THR A 120 92.66 -4.96 3.90
C THR A 120 93.00 -3.49 3.88
N LEU A 121 93.11 -2.94 5.09
CA LEU A 121 93.55 -1.59 5.32
C LEU A 121 95.06 -1.64 5.58
N TYR A 122 95.77 -0.76 4.90
CA TYR A 122 97.23 -0.64 5.03
C TYR A 122 97.59 0.76 5.53
N TYR A 123 98.40 0.84 6.55
CA TYR A 123 98.99 2.07 7.04
C TYR A 123 100.50 1.94 7.08
N ALA A 124 101.21 2.89 6.44
CA ALA A 124 102.64 2.86 6.33
C ALA A 124 103.30 4.15 6.92
N LEU A 125 104.36 4.03 7.64
CA LEU A 125 105.12 5.15 8.19
C LEU A 125 106.57 5.03 7.77
N ARG A 126 107.18 6.18 7.39
CA ARG A 126 108.57 6.30 7.09
C ARG A 126 109.39 6.53 8.36
N LEU A 127 110.48 5.79 8.51
CA LEU A 127 111.49 5.94 9.59
C LEU A 127 112.53 6.98 9.22
N SER A 128 113.41 7.32 10.19
CA SER A 128 114.50 8.28 10.03
C SER A 128 115.62 7.82 9.05
N ASP A 129 115.73 6.53 8.80
CA ASP A 129 116.68 5.93 7.83
C ASP A 129 116.10 5.74 6.42
N ASN A 130 114.91 6.35 6.11
CA ASN A 130 114.14 6.22 4.91
C ASN A 130 113.49 4.83 4.70
N SER A 131 113.63 3.90 5.62
CA SER A 131 112.82 2.66 5.55
C SER A 131 111.35 2.92 5.89
N VAL A 132 110.48 1.98 5.58
CA VAL A 132 109.03 2.12 5.79
C VAL A 132 108.55 0.93 6.61
N LEU A 133 107.84 1.23 7.71
CA LEU A 133 107.07 0.24 8.47
C LEU A 133 105.63 0.29 8.02
N ARG A 134 105.10 -0.85 7.57
CA ARG A 134 103.68 -1.00 7.15
C ARG A 134 102.98 -1.93 8.13
N VAL A 135 101.83 -1.48 8.64
CA VAL A 135 100.89 -2.30 9.40
C VAL A 135 99.66 -2.50 8.56
N SER A 136 99.12 -3.68 8.55
CA SER A 136 97.85 -3.91 7.81
C SER A 136 96.89 -4.80 8.60
N SER A 137 95.63 -4.38 8.60
CA SER A 137 94.56 -5.14 9.21
C SER A 137 93.51 -5.48 8.16
N THR A 138 92.98 -6.68 8.27
CA THR A 138 91.93 -7.14 7.34
C THR A 138 90.52 -6.71 7.83
N GLN A 139 89.77 -6.02 7.03
CA GLN A 139 88.40 -5.62 7.37
C GLN A 139 87.47 -6.81 7.71
N TYR A 140 87.99 -8.02 7.70
CA TYR A 140 87.27 -9.20 8.19
C TYR A 140 86.82 -9.04 9.66
N SER A 141 87.57 -8.31 10.44
CA SER A 141 87.23 -8.00 11.83
C SER A 141 86.06 -7.09 12.03
N VAL A 142 85.81 -6.08 11.11
CA VAL A 142 84.68 -5.20 11.22
C VAL A 142 83.35 -5.97 10.95
N TRP A 143 83.37 -6.88 9.98
CA TRP A 143 82.24 -7.73 9.70
C TRP A 143 81.89 -8.71 10.82
N ILE A 144 82.91 -9.28 11.47
CA ILE A 144 82.70 -10.19 12.61
C ILE A 144 82.06 -9.42 13.78
N LEU A 145 82.63 -8.24 14.12
CA LEU A 145 82.04 -7.38 15.17
C LEU A 145 80.60 -6.97 14.89
N LEU A 146 80.27 -6.66 13.63
CA LEU A 146 78.91 -6.36 13.26
C LEU A 146 78.00 -7.58 13.34
N MET A 147 78.50 -8.78 12.97
CA MET A 147 77.71 -10.02 13.05
C MET A 147 77.43 -10.42 14.50
N GLU A 148 78.24 -10.11 15.45
CA GLU A 148 78.00 -10.31 16.88
C GLU A 148 76.86 -9.42 17.41
N LEU A 149 76.61 -8.25 16.76
CA LEU A 149 75.52 -7.35 17.14
C LEU A 149 74.18 -7.75 16.51
N VAL A 150 74.17 -8.59 15.49
CA VAL A 150 72.91 -9.01 14.80
C VAL A 150 71.93 -9.76 15.71
N PRO A 151 72.36 -10.77 16.53
CA PRO A 151 71.41 -11.49 17.40
C PRO A 151 70.70 -10.58 18.43
N PRO A 152 71.41 -9.70 19.19
CA PRO A 152 70.74 -8.79 20.11
C PRO A 152 69.82 -7.80 19.39
N LEU A 153 70.18 -7.30 18.17
CA LEU A 153 69.33 -6.43 17.37
C LEU A 153 68.03 -7.14 16.89
N ILE A 154 68.13 -8.40 16.47
CA ILE A 154 66.96 -9.23 16.12
C ILE A 154 66.11 -9.43 17.37
N GLY A 155 66.68 -9.70 18.54
CA GLY A 155 65.97 -9.82 19.81
C GLY A 155 65.17 -8.57 20.12
N ILE A 156 65.75 -7.39 20.01
CA ILE A 156 65.06 -6.09 20.19
C ILE A 156 63.97 -5.90 19.15
N ALA A 157 64.26 -6.23 17.88
CA ALA A 157 63.30 -6.11 16.82
C ALA A 157 62.05 -7.00 17.05
N VAL A 158 62.22 -8.23 17.49
CA VAL A 158 61.13 -9.14 17.84
C VAL A 158 60.26 -8.58 18.98
N VAL A 159 60.93 -8.10 20.07
CA VAL A 159 60.21 -7.47 21.19
C VAL A 159 59.38 -6.25 20.71
N MET A 160 59.98 -5.39 19.90
CA MET A 160 59.31 -4.20 19.35
C MET A 160 58.14 -4.56 18.43
N LEU A 161 58.25 -5.62 17.61
CA LEU A 161 57.16 -6.11 16.78
C LEU A 161 56.01 -6.71 17.61
N ILE A 162 56.33 -7.42 18.70
CA ILE A 162 55.33 -7.93 19.63
C ILE A 162 54.58 -6.77 20.30
N LEU A 163 55.28 -5.76 20.79
CA LEU A 163 54.67 -4.56 21.37
C LEU A 163 53.81 -3.81 20.34
N ALA A 164 54.34 -3.66 19.11
CA ALA A 164 53.58 -3.04 18.02
C ALA A 164 52.30 -3.84 17.68
N ALA A 165 52.35 -5.17 17.71
CA ALA A 165 51.19 -6.03 17.50
C ALA A 165 50.14 -5.86 18.60
N ILE A 166 50.55 -5.86 19.87
CA ILE A 166 49.65 -5.65 21.02
C ILE A 166 48.99 -4.27 20.92
N MET A 167 49.79 -3.22 20.70
CA MET A 167 49.26 -1.86 20.54
C MET A 167 48.31 -1.75 19.32
N SER A 168 48.66 -2.38 18.21
CA SER A 168 47.86 -2.36 17.00
C SER A 168 46.50 -3.03 17.20
N VAL A 169 46.43 -4.15 17.92
CA VAL A 169 45.16 -4.80 18.28
C VAL A 169 44.32 -3.90 19.19
N HIS A 170 44.96 -3.33 20.22
CA HIS A 170 44.28 -2.45 21.16
C HIS A 170 43.70 -1.20 20.46
N MET A 171 44.49 -0.53 19.63
CA MET A 171 44.03 0.64 18.86
C MET A 171 42.96 0.28 17.83
N ALA A 172 43.12 -0.84 17.12
CA ALA A 172 42.14 -1.27 16.14
C ALA A 172 40.77 -1.57 16.78
N ASN A 173 40.76 -2.20 17.95
CA ASN A 173 39.54 -2.44 18.71
C ASN A 173 38.94 -1.12 19.21
N LYS A 174 39.74 -0.23 19.80
CA LYS A 174 39.28 1.06 20.30
C LYS A 174 38.67 1.95 19.22
N ILE A 175 39.13 1.85 17.95
CA ILE A 175 38.57 2.61 16.82
C ILE A 175 37.35 1.95 16.25
N VAL A 176 37.29 0.63 16.18
CA VAL A 176 36.23 -0.09 15.46
C VAL A 176 35.04 -0.41 16.36
N GLU A 177 35.24 -0.61 17.66
CA GLU A 177 34.17 -0.97 18.61
C GLU A 177 33.06 0.09 18.70
N PRO A 178 33.35 1.40 18.84
CA PRO A 178 32.31 2.42 18.85
C PRO A 178 31.51 2.50 17.53
N ILE A 179 32.16 2.18 16.39
CA ILE A 179 31.50 2.21 15.07
C ILE A 179 30.57 0.99 14.89
N ASN A 180 30.98 -0.18 15.43
CA ASN A 180 30.13 -1.38 15.32
C ASN A 180 28.91 -1.37 16.26
N ASN A 181 29.02 -0.66 17.38
CA ASN A 181 27.99 -0.57 18.42
C ASN A 181 27.08 0.68 18.25
N VAL A 182 27.03 1.25 17.04
CA VAL A 182 26.18 2.41 16.74
C VAL A 182 24.72 2.05 16.88
N ASP A 183 24.02 2.69 17.79
CA ASP A 183 22.55 2.68 17.82
C ASP A 183 22.02 3.69 16.82
N LEU A 184 21.35 3.15 15.77
CA LEU A 184 20.73 3.96 14.74
C LEU A 184 19.34 4.48 15.14
N GLU A 185 18.77 3.97 16.23
CA GLU A 185 17.48 4.45 16.76
C GLU A 185 17.67 5.65 17.68
N HIS A 186 18.78 5.69 18.43
CA HIS A 186 19.11 6.78 19.37
C HIS A 186 20.48 7.39 19.05
N PRO A 187 20.60 8.13 17.94
CA PRO A 187 21.89 8.63 17.45
C PRO A 187 22.54 9.66 18.39
N GLU A 188 21.76 10.34 19.22
CA GLU A 188 22.26 11.36 20.17
C GLU A 188 22.98 10.74 21.37
N GLU A 189 22.76 9.47 21.68
CA GLU A 189 23.39 8.74 22.76
C GLU A 189 24.71 8.08 22.37
N ASN A 190 25.05 8.08 21.08
CA ASN A 190 26.28 7.47 20.58
C ASN A 190 27.49 8.36 20.84
N GLN A 191 28.40 7.92 21.69
CA GLN A 191 29.77 8.52 21.84
C GLN A 191 30.65 8.11 20.66
N ILE A 192 30.54 8.80 19.54
CA ILE A 192 31.28 8.47 18.31
C ILE A 192 32.14 9.67 17.90
N TYR A 193 33.13 9.39 17.07
CA TYR A 193 34.04 10.40 16.49
C TYR A 193 33.25 11.48 15.72
N GLU A 194 33.63 12.74 15.89
CA GLU A 194 32.98 13.89 15.26
C GLU A 194 32.88 13.75 13.75
N GLU A 195 33.84 13.08 13.11
CA GLU A 195 33.88 12.87 11.66
C GLU A 195 32.76 11.92 11.14
N VAL A 196 32.23 11.07 12.01
CA VAL A 196 31.18 10.11 11.67
C VAL A 196 29.77 10.70 11.89
N GLY A 197 29.68 11.74 12.72
CA GLY A 197 28.43 12.41 13.08
C GLY A 197 27.57 12.82 11.87
N PRO A 198 28.11 13.49 10.84
CA PRO A 198 27.34 13.89 9.66
C PRO A 198 26.76 12.71 8.89
N LEU A 199 27.49 11.59 8.82
CA LEU A 199 27.05 10.37 8.14
C LEU A 199 25.89 9.72 8.90
N LEU A 200 26.00 9.63 10.21
CA LEU A 200 24.96 9.08 11.08
C LEU A 200 23.67 9.91 11.03
N SER A 201 23.79 11.23 11.10
CA SER A 201 22.66 12.14 10.94
C SER A 201 21.93 11.93 9.61
N LYS A 202 22.68 11.70 8.53
CA LYS A 202 22.09 11.42 7.21
C LYS A 202 21.38 10.06 7.17
N ILE A 203 21.98 9.02 7.74
CA ILE A 203 21.38 7.68 7.83
C ILE A 203 20.10 7.74 8.69
N TYR A 204 20.14 8.40 9.84
CA TYR A 204 19.01 8.57 10.72
C TYR A 204 17.85 9.30 10.01
N LYS A 205 18.15 10.40 9.32
CA LYS A 205 17.15 11.15 8.55
C LYS A 205 16.52 10.28 7.46
N GLN A 206 17.31 9.46 6.76
CA GLN A 206 16.81 8.53 5.75
C GLN A 206 15.93 7.43 6.37
N ASN A 207 16.36 6.82 7.47
CA ASN A 207 15.58 5.79 8.17
C ASN A 207 14.24 6.35 8.66
N ARG A 208 14.24 7.55 9.25
CA ARG A 208 13.02 8.23 9.68
C ARG A 208 12.09 8.52 8.51
N GLN A 209 12.64 8.95 7.37
CA GLN A 209 11.86 9.19 6.16
C GLN A 209 11.26 7.89 5.60
N ILE A 210 12.03 6.80 5.55
CA ILE A 210 11.54 5.48 5.10
C ILE A 210 10.43 4.98 6.04
N LYS A 211 10.63 5.07 7.36
CA LYS A 211 9.62 4.68 8.35
C LYS A 211 8.33 5.49 8.20
N SER A 212 8.44 6.81 8.04
CA SER A 212 7.30 7.69 7.79
C SER A 212 6.57 7.37 6.48
N GLN A 213 7.30 7.08 5.40
CA GLN A 213 6.71 6.67 4.12
C GLN A 213 6.01 5.32 4.22
N LEU A 214 6.60 4.36 4.93
CA LEU A 214 6.00 3.05 5.15
C LEU A 214 4.72 3.14 5.99
N GLU A 215 4.73 3.94 7.05
CA GLU A 215 3.55 4.19 7.88
C GLU A 215 2.45 4.93 7.13
N ALA A 216 2.82 5.88 6.24
CA ALA A 216 1.86 6.56 5.37
C ALA A 216 1.26 5.61 4.34
N ALA A 217 2.07 4.78 3.70
CA ALA A 217 1.60 3.76 2.75
C ALA A 217 0.66 2.75 3.42
N ARG A 218 1.01 2.29 4.63
CA ARG A 218 0.17 1.37 5.41
C ARG A 218 -1.16 2.02 5.80
N ARG A 219 -1.15 3.27 6.28
CA ARG A 219 -2.38 4.02 6.59
C ARG A 219 -3.27 4.17 5.35
N ASN A 220 -2.72 4.55 4.21
CA ASN A 220 -3.49 4.68 2.98
C ASN A 220 -4.12 3.34 2.56
N GLN A 221 -3.40 2.23 2.74
CA GLN A 221 -3.93 0.90 2.46
C GLN A 221 -5.05 0.50 3.43
N GLU A 222 -4.88 0.78 4.72
CA GLU A 222 -5.90 0.53 5.74
C GLU A 222 -7.15 1.41 5.49
N GLU A 223 -6.98 2.70 5.20
CA GLU A 223 -8.08 3.62 4.86
C GLU A 223 -8.84 3.16 3.62
N PHE A 224 -8.12 2.78 2.56
CA PHE A 224 -8.75 2.23 1.36
C PHE A 224 -9.52 0.94 1.66
N GLY A 225 -8.96 0.06 2.47
CA GLY A 225 -9.64 -1.15 2.93
C GLY A 225 -10.93 -0.84 3.71
N ILE A 226 -10.88 0.10 4.66
CA ILE A 226 -12.05 0.53 5.44
C ILE A 226 -13.14 1.13 4.54
N ILE A 227 -12.76 1.98 3.58
CA ILE A 227 -13.70 2.60 2.64
C ILE A 227 -14.40 1.52 1.81
N THR A 228 -13.63 0.63 1.19
CA THR A 228 -14.19 -0.42 0.32
C THR A 228 -15.06 -1.41 1.08
N GLU A 229 -14.70 -1.78 2.31
CA GLU A 229 -15.49 -2.70 3.14
C GLU A 229 -16.83 -2.11 3.63
N ASN A 230 -16.90 -0.78 3.79
CA ASN A 230 -18.13 -0.10 4.23
C ASN A 230 -19.00 0.41 3.07
N MET A 231 -18.60 0.21 1.83
CA MET A 231 -19.45 0.52 0.67
C MET A 231 -20.65 -0.43 0.60
N GLN A 232 -21.81 0.09 0.19
CA GLN A 232 -22.98 -0.73 -0.09
C GLN A 232 -22.83 -1.50 -1.40
N GLU A 233 -22.11 -0.91 -2.35
CA GLU A 233 -21.78 -1.52 -3.63
C GLU A 233 -20.73 -2.61 -3.45
N GLY A 234 -20.92 -3.70 -4.18
CA GLY A 234 -19.92 -4.76 -4.28
C GLY A 234 -18.76 -4.32 -5.17
N LEU A 235 -17.55 -4.44 -4.67
CA LEU A 235 -16.33 -4.23 -5.43
C LEU A 235 -15.58 -5.55 -5.59
N LEU A 236 -15.27 -5.92 -6.84
CA LEU A 236 -14.50 -7.11 -7.16
C LEU A 236 -13.36 -6.75 -8.10
N VAL A 237 -12.17 -7.25 -7.82
CA VAL A 237 -10.97 -7.03 -8.65
C VAL A 237 -10.46 -8.38 -9.13
N ILE A 238 -10.23 -8.48 -10.44
CA ILE A 238 -9.69 -9.69 -11.07
C ILE A 238 -8.41 -9.37 -11.85
N ASP A 239 -7.57 -10.36 -12.04
CA ASP A 239 -6.41 -10.27 -12.92
C ASP A 239 -6.77 -10.59 -14.39
N SER A 240 -5.75 -10.54 -15.27
CA SER A 240 -5.90 -10.87 -16.69
C SER A 240 -6.17 -12.35 -16.95
N TYR A 241 -6.00 -13.24 -15.96
CA TYR A 241 -6.28 -14.67 -16.01
C TYR A 241 -7.63 -15.02 -15.39
N THR A 242 -8.47 -14.00 -15.13
CA THR A 242 -9.79 -14.15 -14.50
C THR A 242 -9.78 -14.56 -13.03
N MET A 243 -8.60 -14.54 -12.38
CA MET A 243 -8.49 -14.89 -10.96
C MET A 243 -8.90 -13.70 -10.10
N ILE A 244 -9.65 -13.97 -9.06
CA ILE A 244 -10.12 -12.96 -8.10
C ILE A 244 -8.96 -12.54 -7.21
N LEU A 245 -8.57 -11.28 -7.31
CA LEU A 245 -7.51 -10.68 -6.48
C LEU A 245 -8.05 -10.11 -5.18
N SER A 246 -9.22 -9.51 -5.21
CA SER A 246 -9.85 -8.86 -4.06
C SER A 246 -11.34 -8.69 -4.28
N GLY A 247 -12.08 -8.61 -3.18
CA GLY A 247 -13.48 -8.24 -3.16
C GLY A 247 -13.88 -7.78 -1.77
N ASN A 248 -14.81 -6.82 -1.67
CA ASN A 248 -15.35 -6.36 -0.40
C ASN A 248 -16.51 -7.24 0.09
N SER A 249 -16.90 -7.06 1.35
CA SER A 249 -17.99 -7.82 1.98
C SER A 249 -19.31 -7.71 1.22
N SER A 250 -19.61 -6.56 0.61
CA SER A 250 -20.82 -6.34 -0.19
C SER A 250 -20.82 -7.17 -1.46
N ALA A 251 -19.68 -7.34 -2.14
CA ALA A 251 -19.59 -8.21 -3.32
C ALA A 251 -19.96 -9.65 -2.99
N TRP A 252 -19.43 -10.18 -1.89
CA TRP A 252 -19.74 -11.56 -1.48
C TRP A 252 -21.20 -11.76 -1.10
N LYS A 253 -21.80 -10.75 -0.43
CA LYS A 253 -23.25 -10.76 -0.12
C LYS A 253 -24.10 -10.77 -1.37
N LEU A 254 -23.79 -9.91 -2.34
CA LEU A 254 -24.54 -9.81 -3.61
C LEU A 254 -24.41 -11.09 -4.45
N PHE A 255 -23.28 -11.80 -4.39
CA PHE A 255 -23.13 -13.13 -4.96
C PHE A 255 -23.72 -14.26 -4.08
N GLN A 256 -24.31 -13.93 -2.91
CA GLN A 256 -24.88 -14.87 -1.95
C GLN A 256 -23.87 -15.91 -1.44
N LEU A 257 -22.60 -15.50 -1.30
CA LEU A 257 -21.51 -16.32 -0.83
C LEU A 257 -21.21 -16.03 0.64
N LYS A 258 -20.97 -17.08 1.42
CA LYS A 258 -20.59 -16.96 2.83
C LYS A 258 -19.09 -16.66 3.01
N ASP A 259 -18.26 -17.21 2.13
CA ASP A 259 -16.81 -17.11 2.20
C ASP A 259 -16.25 -16.40 0.95
N PRO A 260 -15.23 -15.56 1.12
CA PRO A 260 -14.50 -14.95 0.02
C PRO A 260 -13.88 -15.99 -0.92
N LYS A 261 -13.98 -15.77 -2.22
CA LYS A 261 -13.45 -16.62 -3.28
C LYS A 261 -12.14 -16.06 -3.89
N ILE A 262 -11.28 -15.49 -3.05
CA ILE A 262 -9.99 -14.95 -3.48
C ILE A 262 -9.10 -16.08 -3.98
N GLY A 263 -8.51 -15.88 -5.17
CA GLY A 263 -7.70 -16.89 -5.84
C GLY A 263 -8.48 -17.90 -6.70
N ASP A 264 -9.80 -17.86 -6.67
CA ASP A 264 -10.64 -18.65 -7.58
C ASP A 264 -10.88 -17.88 -8.88
N SER A 265 -11.31 -18.58 -9.93
CA SER A 265 -11.75 -17.92 -11.17
C SER A 265 -13.08 -17.20 -10.95
N VAL A 266 -13.21 -15.99 -11.48
CA VAL A 266 -14.43 -15.17 -11.40
C VAL A 266 -15.65 -15.89 -11.99
N TYR A 267 -15.45 -16.80 -12.94
CA TYR A 267 -16.53 -17.62 -13.51
C TYR A 267 -17.13 -18.63 -12.52
N SER A 268 -16.48 -18.87 -11.38
CA SER A 268 -17.06 -19.68 -10.30
C SER A 268 -18.19 -18.95 -9.56
N LEU A 269 -18.27 -17.61 -9.66
CA LEU A 269 -19.26 -16.79 -8.97
C LEU A 269 -20.63 -16.83 -9.66
N ASN A 270 -20.64 -16.80 -10.99
CA ASN A 270 -21.87 -16.83 -11.78
C ASN A 270 -21.64 -17.53 -13.13
N ARG A 271 -22.60 -18.38 -13.53
CA ARG A 271 -22.54 -19.14 -14.79
C ARG A 271 -23.37 -18.51 -15.91
N ASN A 272 -23.95 -17.35 -15.67
CA ASN A 272 -24.75 -16.64 -16.70
C ASN A 272 -23.83 -16.26 -17.88
N GLU A 273 -24.36 -16.40 -19.09
CA GLU A 273 -23.61 -16.13 -20.33
C GLU A 273 -23.30 -14.63 -20.46
N ASP A 274 -24.23 -13.74 -20.08
CA ASP A 274 -24.02 -12.30 -20.12
C ASP A 274 -22.90 -11.86 -19.18
N PHE A 275 -22.80 -12.50 -17.99
CA PHE A 275 -21.70 -12.28 -17.07
C PHE A 275 -20.37 -12.69 -17.70
N ARG A 276 -20.33 -13.85 -18.36
CA ARG A 276 -19.13 -14.33 -19.04
C ARG A 276 -18.70 -13.38 -20.14
N LEU A 277 -19.64 -12.94 -20.99
CA LEU A 277 -19.38 -11.99 -22.06
C LEU A 277 -18.85 -10.66 -21.53
N LEU A 278 -19.40 -10.14 -20.43
CA LEU A 278 -18.91 -8.93 -19.77
C LEU A 278 -17.44 -9.06 -19.36
N ILE A 279 -17.06 -10.19 -18.73
CA ILE A 279 -15.67 -10.44 -18.32
C ILE A 279 -14.74 -10.54 -19.54
N GLU A 280 -15.16 -11.25 -20.59
CA GLU A 280 -14.35 -11.35 -21.83
C GLU A 280 -14.17 -10.00 -22.52
N GLN A 281 -15.20 -9.15 -22.55
CA GLN A 281 -15.12 -7.80 -23.11
C GLN A 281 -14.16 -6.90 -22.33
N VAL A 282 -14.26 -6.90 -21.01
CA VAL A 282 -13.42 -6.03 -20.18
C VAL A 282 -11.96 -6.44 -20.24
N LEU A 283 -11.66 -7.72 -20.30
CA LEU A 283 -10.28 -8.20 -20.45
C LEU A 283 -9.68 -7.93 -21.85
N LYS A 284 -10.53 -7.65 -22.86
CA LYS A 284 -10.12 -7.11 -24.16
C LYS A 284 -9.92 -5.60 -24.16
N GLY A 285 -10.11 -4.93 -23.02
CA GLY A 285 -9.90 -3.49 -22.85
C GLY A 285 -11.14 -2.64 -23.13
N GLN A 286 -12.34 -3.23 -23.22
CA GLN A 286 -13.60 -2.52 -23.42
C GLN A 286 -14.35 -2.40 -22.09
N HIS A 287 -14.95 -1.24 -21.85
CA HIS A 287 -15.89 -1.07 -20.73
C HIS A 287 -17.19 -1.80 -21.03
N GLY A 288 -17.81 -2.37 -20.03
CA GLY A 288 -19.09 -3.05 -20.20
C GLY A 288 -19.96 -2.95 -18.95
N SER A 289 -21.26 -3.14 -19.17
CA SER A 289 -22.21 -3.25 -18.07
C SER A 289 -23.29 -4.26 -18.41
N VAL A 290 -23.79 -4.97 -17.41
CA VAL A 290 -24.88 -5.94 -17.55
C VAL A 290 -25.76 -5.93 -16.32
N LEU A 291 -27.07 -6.09 -16.50
CA LEU A 291 -28.03 -6.30 -15.43
C LEU A 291 -28.30 -7.81 -15.32
N LEU A 292 -27.96 -8.38 -14.18
CA LEU A 292 -28.19 -9.80 -13.90
C LEU A 292 -29.23 -9.97 -12.82
N HIS A 293 -30.12 -10.97 -12.99
CA HIS A 293 -31.05 -11.37 -11.95
C HIS A 293 -30.45 -12.52 -11.15
N MET A 294 -30.27 -12.29 -9.85
CA MET A 294 -29.76 -13.27 -8.90
C MET A 294 -30.83 -13.55 -7.83
N GLY A 295 -31.57 -14.65 -8.01
CA GLY A 295 -32.77 -14.90 -7.21
C GLY A 295 -33.82 -13.83 -7.43
N SER A 296 -34.24 -13.13 -6.38
CA SER A 296 -35.17 -11.99 -6.45
C SER A 296 -34.52 -10.64 -6.67
N GLU A 297 -33.16 -10.57 -6.69
CA GLU A 297 -32.45 -9.30 -6.79
C GLU A 297 -31.98 -9.02 -8.21
N ALA A 298 -32.05 -7.76 -8.62
CA ALA A 298 -31.53 -7.26 -9.89
C ALA A 298 -30.21 -6.53 -9.62
N ILE A 299 -29.09 -7.14 -10.03
CA ILE A 299 -27.74 -6.63 -9.79
C ILE A 299 -27.18 -6.04 -11.07
N GLN A 300 -26.94 -4.74 -11.08
CA GLN A 300 -26.20 -4.05 -12.14
C GLN A 300 -24.71 -4.26 -11.93
N MET A 301 -24.04 -4.88 -12.89
CA MET A 301 -22.58 -5.05 -12.90
C MET A 301 -21.95 -4.10 -13.91
N ILE A 302 -20.97 -3.33 -13.49
CA ILE A 302 -20.18 -2.45 -14.33
C ILE A 302 -18.74 -2.92 -14.26
N ALA A 303 -18.16 -3.30 -15.39
CA ALA A 303 -16.79 -3.79 -15.45
C ALA A 303 -15.88 -2.82 -16.24
N ASN A 304 -14.77 -2.46 -15.63
CA ASN A 304 -13.79 -1.54 -16.18
C ASN A 304 -12.41 -2.21 -16.25
N PRO A 305 -11.70 -2.13 -17.41
CA PRO A 305 -10.37 -2.69 -17.54
C PRO A 305 -9.35 -1.86 -16.76
N VAL A 306 -8.43 -2.54 -16.10
CA VAL A 306 -7.25 -1.92 -15.47
C VAL A 306 -6.07 -2.04 -16.42
N ASN A 307 -5.57 -0.89 -16.88
CA ASN A 307 -4.46 -0.82 -17.82
C ASN A 307 -3.16 -0.42 -17.12
N ARG A 308 -2.07 -1.10 -17.47
CA ARG A 308 -0.71 -0.73 -17.08
C ARG A 308 0.19 -0.84 -18.31
N GLU A 309 0.92 0.24 -18.65
CA GLU A 309 1.84 0.26 -19.80
C GLU A 309 1.19 -0.22 -21.12
N HIS A 310 -0.03 0.27 -21.41
CA HIS A 310 -0.85 -0.09 -22.59
C HIS A 310 -1.29 -1.57 -22.66
N ARG A 311 -1.25 -2.31 -21.56
CA ARG A 311 -1.76 -3.70 -21.48
C ARG A 311 -2.82 -3.80 -20.39
N VAL A 312 -3.87 -4.56 -20.66
CA VAL A 312 -4.87 -4.91 -19.65
C VAL A 312 -4.24 -5.89 -18.66
N VAL A 313 -4.13 -5.49 -17.41
CA VAL A 313 -3.59 -6.30 -16.33
C VAL A 313 -4.67 -6.94 -15.47
N GLY A 314 -5.92 -6.54 -15.67
CA GLY A 314 -7.06 -7.06 -14.94
C GLY A 314 -8.30 -6.20 -15.14
N ALA A 315 -9.29 -6.36 -14.27
CA ALA A 315 -10.50 -5.57 -14.30
C ALA A 315 -11.02 -5.29 -12.89
N VAL A 316 -11.74 -4.17 -12.78
CA VAL A 316 -12.55 -3.82 -11.59
C VAL A 316 -14.02 -3.95 -11.97
N ILE A 317 -14.76 -4.69 -11.17
CA ILE A 317 -16.20 -4.94 -11.35
C ILE A 317 -16.92 -4.31 -10.16
N LEU A 318 -17.83 -3.41 -10.44
CA LEU A 318 -18.72 -2.80 -9.47
C LEU A 318 -20.10 -3.47 -9.59
N LEU A 319 -20.65 -3.86 -8.44
CA LEU A 319 -21.96 -4.50 -8.34
C LEU A 319 -22.88 -3.58 -7.55
N MET A 320 -24.02 -3.25 -8.13
CA MET A 320 -25.04 -2.39 -7.50
C MET A 320 -26.37 -3.12 -7.47
N ASN A 321 -27.03 -3.14 -6.33
CA ASN A 321 -28.40 -3.65 -6.22
C ASN A 321 -29.37 -2.60 -6.75
N GLU A 322 -29.93 -2.85 -7.91
CA GLU A 322 -30.88 -1.99 -8.61
C GLU A 322 -32.33 -2.55 -8.53
N THR A 323 -32.58 -3.49 -7.63
CA THR A 323 -33.86 -4.20 -7.52
C THR A 323 -35.05 -3.21 -7.44
N GLU A 324 -34.96 -2.29 -6.47
CA GLU A 324 -36.04 -1.29 -6.30
C GLU A 324 -36.24 -0.40 -7.52
N LYS A 325 -35.18 -0.07 -8.24
CA LYS A 325 -35.24 0.75 -9.43
C LYS A 325 -35.87 -0.02 -10.58
N VAL A 326 -35.46 -1.26 -10.78
CA VAL A 326 -36.04 -2.14 -11.84
C VAL A 326 -37.51 -2.41 -11.57
N GLU A 327 -37.88 -2.72 -10.32
CA GLU A 327 -39.28 -2.91 -9.93
C GLU A 327 -40.10 -1.63 -10.16
N ARG A 328 -39.62 -0.46 -9.77
CA ARG A 328 -40.30 0.82 -10.03
C ARG A 328 -40.46 1.11 -11.51
N GLU A 329 -39.41 0.84 -12.32
CA GLU A 329 -39.50 1.02 -13.77
C GLU A 329 -40.50 0.06 -14.42
N GLN A 330 -40.55 -1.18 -13.94
CA GLN A 330 -41.50 -2.16 -14.41
C GLN A 330 -42.95 -1.74 -14.08
N LEU A 331 -43.19 -1.38 -12.81
CA LEU A 331 -44.51 -0.86 -12.39
C LEU A 331 -44.92 0.36 -13.21
N ARG A 332 -44.01 1.27 -13.52
CA ARG A 332 -44.28 2.45 -14.37
C ARG A 332 -44.62 2.06 -15.80
N ARG A 333 -43.94 1.06 -16.38
CA ARG A 333 -44.26 0.54 -17.73
C ARG A 333 -45.61 -0.12 -17.75
N GLU A 334 -45.93 -0.97 -16.77
CA GLU A 334 -47.23 -1.62 -16.63
C GLU A 334 -48.34 -0.60 -16.44
N PHE A 335 -48.12 0.41 -15.60
CA PHE A 335 -49.04 1.54 -15.43
C PHE A 335 -49.35 2.23 -16.77
N SER A 336 -48.29 2.66 -17.51
CA SER A 336 -48.45 3.35 -18.78
C SER A 336 -49.19 2.51 -19.84
N ALA A 337 -48.87 1.21 -19.89
CA ALA A 337 -49.54 0.28 -20.81
C ALA A 337 -51.03 0.10 -20.45
N ASN A 338 -51.32 -0.07 -19.15
CA ASN A 338 -52.68 -0.24 -18.67
C ASN A 338 -53.54 1.03 -18.87
N VAL A 339 -53.00 2.22 -18.56
CA VAL A 339 -53.63 3.51 -18.85
C VAL A 339 -53.99 3.62 -20.33
N SER A 340 -53.03 3.33 -21.22
CA SER A 340 -53.23 3.41 -22.66
C SER A 340 -54.35 2.47 -23.13
N HIS A 341 -54.39 1.25 -22.59
CA HIS A 341 -55.42 0.27 -22.94
C HIS A 341 -56.82 0.68 -22.44
N GLU A 342 -56.92 1.13 -21.18
CA GLU A 342 -58.21 1.51 -20.57
C GLU A 342 -58.75 2.82 -21.14
N LEU A 343 -57.91 3.74 -21.66
CA LEU A 343 -58.35 4.93 -22.41
C LEU A 343 -58.81 4.60 -23.83
N LYS A 344 -58.13 3.64 -24.51
CA LYS A 344 -58.47 3.28 -25.90
C LYS A 344 -59.85 2.65 -26.03
N THR A 345 -60.24 1.83 -25.06
CA THR A 345 -61.51 1.10 -25.09
C THR A 345 -62.78 2.03 -25.16
N PRO A 346 -62.98 3.00 -24.21
CA PRO A 346 -64.13 3.93 -24.29
C PRO A 346 -64.02 4.86 -25.50
N LEU A 347 -62.82 5.29 -25.90
CA LEU A 347 -62.61 6.13 -27.07
C LEU A 347 -63.05 5.42 -28.36
N THR A 348 -62.70 4.14 -28.51
CA THR A 348 -63.14 3.31 -29.65
C THR A 348 -64.65 3.13 -29.64
N SER A 349 -65.27 2.95 -28.46
CA SER A 349 -66.73 2.85 -28.34
C SER A 349 -67.44 4.15 -28.73
N ILE A 350 -66.91 5.30 -28.25
CA ILE A 350 -67.42 6.64 -28.61
C ILE A 350 -67.35 6.84 -30.12
N SER A 351 -66.20 6.59 -30.72
CA SER A 351 -65.96 6.73 -32.17
C SER A 351 -66.87 5.82 -32.96
N GLY A 352 -67.02 4.54 -32.59
CA GLY A 352 -67.84 3.59 -33.27
C GLY A 352 -69.34 3.94 -33.18
N PHE A 353 -69.85 4.39 -32.01
CA PHE A 353 -71.26 4.85 -31.92
C PHE A 353 -71.50 6.14 -32.70
N ALA A 354 -70.52 7.06 -32.74
CA ALA A 354 -70.63 8.28 -33.53
C ALA A 354 -70.66 7.99 -35.05
N GLU A 355 -69.74 7.07 -35.49
CA GLU A 355 -69.70 6.64 -36.91
C GLU A 355 -71.00 6.00 -37.37
N ILE A 356 -71.56 5.08 -36.58
CA ILE A 356 -72.84 4.43 -36.90
C ILE A 356 -74.01 5.46 -37.02
N ILE A 357 -74.03 6.51 -36.18
CA ILE A 357 -75.00 7.61 -36.28
C ILE A 357 -74.70 8.43 -37.53
N GLN A 358 -73.47 8.78 -37.83
CA GLN A 358 -73.02 9.59 -38.96
C GLN A 358 -73.37 8.93 -40.28
N ASP A 359 -73.18 7.62 -40.38
CA ASP A 359 -73.46 6.84 -41.59
C ASP A 359 -74.99 6.54 -41.80
N GLY A 360 -75.85 7.03 -40.92
CA GLY A 360 -77.26 6.82 -41.00
C GLY A 360 -77.74 5.38 -40.77
N LEU A 361 -76.89 4.57 -40.14
CA LEU A 361 -77.18 3.16 -39.85
C LEU A 361 -78.02 2.96 -38.59
N VAL A 362 -78.39 4.07 -37.89
CA VAL A 362 -79.25 4.08 -36.69
C VAL A 362 -80.57 4.63 -37.02
N LYS A 363 -81.69 3.98 -36.62
CA LYS A 363 -83.03 4.51 -36.74
C LYS A 363 -83.20 5.78 -35.90
N GLU A 364 -84.01 6.74 -36.37
CA GLU A 364 -84.22 8.02 -35.65
C GLU A 364 -84.65 7.84 -34.20
N GLU A 365 -85.48 6.84 -33.88
CA GLU A 365 -85.92 6.48 -32.53
C GLU A 365 -84.78 6.02 -31.59
N ASP A 366 -83.70 5.46 -32.16
CA ASP A 366 -82.50 4.94 -31.40
C ASP A 366 -81.36 5.96 -31.27
N ILE A 367 -81.37 7.08 -32.04
CA ILE A 367 -80.32 8.11 -31.99
C ILE A 367 -80.10 8.61 -30.57
N LYS A 368 -81.17 8.89 -29.83
CA LYS A 368 -81.07 9.35 -28.42
C LYS A 368 -80.43 8.32 -27.53
N LYS A 369 -80.58 7.04 -27.76
CA LYS A 369 -80.02 5.94 -27.02
C LYS A 369 -78.48 5.81 -27.29
N PHE A 370 -78.10 5.94 -28.57
CA PHE A 370 -76.66 5.91 -28.94
C PHE A 370 -75.92 7.17 -28.46
N ALA A 371 -76.53 8.36 -28.57
CA ALA A 371 -76.02 9.59 -28.01
C ALA A 371 -75.82 9.48 -26.47
N GLY A 372 -76.76 8.84 -25.77
CA GLY A 372 -76.68 8.56 -24.36
C GLY A 372 -75.48 7.61 -24.03
N ARG A 373 -75.24 6.64 -24.93
CA ARG A 373 -74.05 5.75 -24.76
C ARG A 373 -72.72 6.51 -24.95
N ILE A 374 -72.63 7.38 -25.96
CA ILE A 374 -71.46 8.25 -26.18
C ILE A 374 -71.23 9.12 -24.96
N TYR A 375 -72.29 9.76 -24.42
CA TYR A 375 -72.20 10.60 -23.24
C TYR A 375 -71.67 9.82 -22.03
N ASN A 376 -72.23 8.63 -21.79
CA ASN A 376 -71.76 7.80 -20.64
C ASN A 376 -70.33 7.34 -20.77
N GLU A 377 -69.87 6.94 -21.98
CA GLU A 377 -68.47 6.56 -22.19
C GLU A 377 -67.54 7.77 -22.10
N ALA A 378 -67.99 8.97 -22.52
CA ALA A 378 -67.22 10.20 -22.34
C ALA A 378 -67.05 10.57 -20.83
N GLN A 379 -68.13 10.47 -20.04
CA GLN A 379 -68.09 10.72 -18.61
C GLN A 379 -67.17 9.70 -17.91
N ARG A 380 -67.21 8.44 -18.30
CA ARG A 380 -66.35 7.40 -17.81
C ARG A 380 -64.86 7.70 -18.13
N LEU A 381 -64.56 8.22 -19.35
CA LEU A 381 -63.22 8.61 -19.76
C LEU A 381 -62.74 9.80 -18.95
N ILE A 382 -63.57 10.80 -18.68
CA ILE A 382 -63.19 11.94 -17.82
C ILE A 382 -62.80 11.45 -16.42
N THR A 383 -63.63 10.63 -15.78
CA THR A 383 -63.36 10.06 -14.47
C THR A 383 -62.04 9.26 -14.46
N LEU A 384 -61.80 8.46 -15.52
CA LEU A 384 -60.60 7.68 -15.66
C LEU A 384 -59.34 8.55 -15.74
N VAL A 385 -59.39 9.66 -16.49
CA VAL A 385 -58.29 10.63 -16.59
C VAL A 385 -58.04 11.31 -15.23
N GLU A 386 -59.13 11.79 -14.57
CA GLU A 386 -59.03 12.41 -13.25
C GLU A 386 -58.40 11.46 -12.20
N ASP A 387 -58.89 10.20 -12.15
CA ASP A 387 -58.37 9.19 -11.25
C ASP A 387 -56.89 8.86 -11.54
N THR A 388 -56.51 8.82 -12.83
CA THR A 388 -55.11 8.59 -13.25
C THR A 388 -54.19 9.72 -12.80
N ILE A 389 -54.64 10.99 -12.95
CA ILE A 389 -53.88 12.16 -12.49
C ILE A 389 -53.72 12.12 -10.96
N LYS A 390 -54.80 11.77 -10.22
CA LYS A 390 -54.73 11.65 -8.75
C LYS A 390 -53.70 10.60 -8.30
N VAL A 391 -53.69 9.40 -8.91
CA VAL A 391 -52.71 8.35 -8.59
C VAL A 391 -51.30 8.84 -8.88
N SER A 392 -51.04 9.48 -10.03
CA SER A 392 -49.73 10.03 -10.37
C SER A 392 -49.26 11.09 -9.36
N GLN A 393 -50.14 11.99 -8.94
CA GLN A 393 -49.83 13.02 -7.96
C GLN A 393 -49.50 12.45 -6.56
N LEU A 394 -50.16 11.35 -6.16
CA LEU A 394 -49.90 10.69 -4.89
C LEU A 394 -48.58 9.93 -4.89
N ASP A 395 -48.11 9.44 -6.05
CA ASP A 395 -46.86 8.71 -6.20
C ASP A 395 -45.62 9.62 -6.23
N GLU A 396 -45.72 10.80 -6.87
CA GLU A 396 -44.56 11.71 -7.04
C GLU A 396 -44.18 12.45 -5.76
N GLY A 397 -45.01 12.42 -4.72
CA GLY A 397 -44.68 13.02 -3.41
C GLY A 397 -44.58 14.56 -3.40
N GLU A 398 -44.61 15.20 -4.57
CA GLU A 398 -44.61 16.66 -4.74
C GLU A 398 -46.05 17.18 -4.66
N ASN A 399 -46.51 17.39 -3.44
CA ASN A 399 -47.91 17.70 -3.29
C ASN A 399 -48.18 19.07 -2.64
N PRO A 400 -48.94 19.94 -3.28
CA PRO A 400 -49.27 21.26 -2.76
C PRO A 400 -50.32 21.24 -1.62
N TYR A 401 -50.67 20.05 -1.12
CA TYR A 401 -51.72 19.93 -0.11
C TYR A 401 -51.23 20.37 1.28
N GLU A 402 -52.03 21.19 1.94
CA GLU A 402 -51.76 21.62 3.31
C GLU A 402 -52.19 20.53 4.30
N TRP A 403 -51.29 20.25 5.27
CA TRP A 403 -51.59 19.36 6.40
C TRP A 403 -52.28 20.16 7.50
N GLU A 404 -53.48 19.73 7.87
CA GLU A 404 -54.31 20.41 8.84
C GLU A 404 -54.75 19.46 9.95
N LYS A 405 -55.04 19.99 11.12
CA LYS A 405 -55.60 19.22 12.22
C LYS A 405 -57.12 19.21 12.06
N LEU A 406 -57.66 18.09 11.54
CA LEU A 406 -59.05 17.95 11.14
C LEU A 406 -59.80 16.90 11.98
N ASP A 407 -61.12 17.02 12.03
CA ASP A 407 -62.00 16.04 12.64
C ASP A 407 -62.46 14.99 11.62
N ALA A 408 -61.93 13.75 11.76
CA ALA A 408 -62.28 12.63 10.90
C ALA A 408 -63.80 12.35 10.86
N TYR A 409 -64.49 12.55 11.97
CA TYR A 409 -65.92 12.32 12.04
C TYR A 409 -66.71 13.26 11.10
N THR A 410 -66.29 14.52 11.03
CA THR A 410 -66.88 15.51 10.14
C THR A 410 -66.71 15.11 8.68
N ILE A 411 -65.52 14.69 8.27
CA ILE A 411 -65.21 14.25 6.90
C ILE A 411 -66.03 13.00 6.54
N VAL A 412 -66.06 12.01 7.43
CA VAL A 412 -66.89 10.79 7.20
C VAL A 412 -68.37 11.14 7.05
N LYS A 413 -68.88 12.05 7.90
CA LYS A 413 -70.26 12.50 7.84
C LYS A 413 -70.62 13.20 6.51
N ASP A 414 -69.71 14.05 6.03
CA ASP A 414 -69.90 14.77 4.76
C ASP A 414 -69.88 13.80 3.56
N VAL A 415 -68.91 12.83 3.55
CA VAL A 415 -68.91 11.77 2.54
C VAL A 415 -70.14 10.93 2.55
N CYS A 416 -70.60 10.47 3.71
CA CYS A 416 -71.84 9.72 3.81
C CYS A 416 -73.08 10.57 3.37
N GLY A 417 -73.06 11.87 3.65
CA GLY A 417 -74.08 12.79 3.19
C GLY A 417 -74.23 12.85 1.64
N ARG A 418 -73.06 12.92 0.96
CA ARG A 418 -72.98 12.92 -0.50
C ARG A 418 -73.41 11.58 -1.13
N LEU A 419 -73.10 10.47 -0.47
CA LEU A 419 -73.45 9.13 -0.97
C LEU A 419 -74.86 8.65 -0.60
N ARG A 420 -75.60 9.39 0.22
CA ARG A 420 -76.96 9.02 0.70
C ARG A 420 -77.92 8.67 -0.43
N GLU A 421 -78.03 9.52 -1.44
CA GLU A 421 -78.97 9.32 -2.56
C GLU A 421 -78.60 8.05 -3.37
N VAL A 422 -77.26 7.77 -3.55
CA VAL A 422 -76.78 6.58 -4.24
C VAL A 422 -77.08 5.33 -3.41
N ALA A 423 -76.90 5.39 -2.11
CA ALA A 423 -77.20 4.30 -1.19
C ALA A 423 -78.68 4.00 -1.13
N GLU A 424 -79.51 5.03 -1.05
CA GLU A 424 -81.01 4.87 -1.08
C GLU A 424 -81.50 4.23 -2.38
N LYS A 425 -80.97 4.65 -3.54
CA LYS A 425 -81.32 4.05 -4.83
C LYS A 425 -80.91 2.56 -4.90
N LYS A 426 -79.86 2.17 -4.21
CA LYS A 426 -79.42 0.79 -4.12
C LYS A 426 -80.01 0.04 -2.93
N LYS A 427 -80.83 0.66 -2.09
CA LYS A 427 -81.35 0.11 -0.83
C LYS A 427 -80.28 -0.35 0.12
N VAL A 428 -79.18 0.42 0.25
CA VAL A 428 -78.07 0.14 1.16
C VAL A 428 -78.07 1.13 2.32
N HIS A 429 -77.88 0.67 3.55
CA HIS A 429 -77.92 1.51 4.73
C HIS A 429 -76.52 1.91 5.16
N LEU A 430 -76.29 3.23 5.39
CA LEU A 430 -75.01 3.79 5.88
C LEU A 430 -75.07 4.03 7.38
N TYR A 431 -74.13 3.53 8.12
CA TYR A 431 -73.96 3.70 9.57
C TYR A 431 -72.64 4.30 9.91
N ILE A 432 -72.61 5.29 10.80
CA ILE A 432 -71.36 5.87 11.37
C ILE A 432 -71.37 5.58 12.85
N ASP A 433 -70.30 4.94 13.31
CA ASP A 433 -70.08 4.65 14.72
C ASP A 433 -68.75 5.29 15.19
N GLY A 434 -68.84 6.11 16.21
CA GLY A 434 -67.69 6.86 16.71
C GLY A 434 -68.04 8.34 16.98
N GLY A 435 -67.11 9.12 17.41
CA GLY A 435 -67.27 10.52 17.76
C GLY A 435 -66.15 11.40 17.18
N LYS A 436 -66.10 12.64 17.63
CA LYS A 436 -65.10 13.62 17.23
C LYS A 436 -63.68 13.05 17.39
N MET A 437 -62.91 13.13 16.31
CA MET A 437 -61.57 12.53 16.28
C MET A 437 -60.59 13.40 15.51
N MET A 438 -59.78 14.12 16.29
CA MET A 438 -58.81 15.08 15.71
C MET A 438 -57.47 14.41 15.42
N PHE A 439 -56.98 14.57 14.19
CA PHE A 439 -55.61 14.18 13.80
C PHE A 439 -55.11 15.05 12.64
N THR A 440 -53.79 15.08 12.44
CA THR A 440 -53.20 15.86 11.35
C THR A 440 -53.28 15.08 10.06
N THR A 441 -53.96 15.61 9.07
CA THR A 441 -54.23 14.95 7.80
C THR A 441 -54.41 15.97 6.67
N VAL A 442 -54.56 15.47 5.45
CA VAL A 442 -54.86 16.27 4.26
C VAL A 442 -56.32 16.02 3.87
N HIS A 443 -57.17 17.06 3.98
CA HIS A 443 -58.62 16.96 3.78
C HIS A 443 -59.01 16.27 2.45
N PRO A 444 -58.56 16.74 1.26
CA PRO A 444 -58.99 16.15 -0.01
C PRO A 444 -58.56 14.69 -0.18
N ILE A 445 -57.43 14.27 0.39
CA ILE A 445 -56.97 12.89 0.26
C ILE A 445 -57.75 11.96 1.20
N LEU A 446 -57.98 12.37 2.45
CA LEU A 446 -58.77 11.56 3.37
C LEU A 446 -60.24 11.44 2.89
N ASP A 447 -60.81 12.53 2.40
CA ASP A 447 -62.15 12.55 1.81
C ASP A 447 -62.28 11.55 0.65
N GLU A 448 -61.34 11.57 -0.29
CA GLU A 448 -61.29 10.67 -1.43
C GLU A 448 -61.13 9.20 -1.02
N VAL A 449 -60.28 8.91 -0.03
CA VAL A 449 -60.06 7.56 0.52
C VAL A 449 -61.39 7.02 1.10
N ILE A 450 -62.06 7.80 1.94
CA ILE A 450 -63.31 7.39 2.56
C ILE A 450 -64.42 7.27 1.52
N TYR A 451 -64.50 8.21 0.55
CA TYR A 451 -65.45 8.18 -0.54
C TYR A 451 -65.32 6.87 -1.35
N ASN A 452 -64.11 6.52 -1.80
CA ASN A 452 -63.87 5.31 -2.59
C ASN A 452 -64.24 4.03 -1.84
N LEU A 453 -63.95 3.94 -0.55
CA LEU A 453 -64.33 2.78 0.26
C LEU A 453 -65.85 2.67 0.44
N CYS A 454 -66.52 3.77 0.75
CA CYS A 454 -67.97 3.79 0.92
C CYS A 454 -68.71 3.54 -0.41
N ASP A 455 -68.24 4.14 -1.51
CA ASP A 455 -68.84 3.95 -2.84
C ASP A 455 -68.69 2.48 -3.30
N ASN A 456 -67.51 1.86 -3.08
CA ASN A 456 -67.32 0.44 -3.33
C ASN A 456 -68.23 -0.43 -2.44
N GLY A 457 -68.31 -0.12 -1.14
CA GLY A 457 -69.21 -0.82 -0.21
C GLY A 457 -70.70 -0.73 -0.60
N ILE A 458 -71.09 0.38 -1.24
CA ILE A 458 -72.49 0.54 -1.78
C ILE A 458 -72.57 -0.19 -3.12
N LYS A 459 -71.64 -0.03 -4.04
CA LYS A 459 -71.70 -0.57 -5.41
C LYS A 459 -71.76 -2.10 -5.44
N TYR A 460 -70.97 -2.74 -4.56
CA TYR A 460 -70.85 -4.18 -4.49
C TYR A 460 -71.67 -4.83 -3.37
N ASN A 461 -72.65 -4.10 -2.85
CA ASN A 461 -73.54 -4.61 -1.82
C ASN A 461 -74.76 -5.35 -2.40
N LYS A 462 -75.39 -6.13 -1.55
CA LYS A 462 -76.68 -6.73 -1.80
C LYS A 462 -77.82 -5.75 -1.43
N GLU A 463 -79.05 -6.01 -1.91
CA GLU A 463 -80.26 -5.25 -1.49
C GLU A 463 -80.45 -5.40 0.05
N ASP A 464 -80.87 -4.33 0.69
CA ASP A 464 -80.98 -4.20 2.16
C ASP A 464 -79.62 -4.47 2.92
N GLY A 465 -78.48 -4.28 2.21
CA GLY A 465 -77.15 -4.38 2.78
C GLY A 465 -76.80 -3.17 3.59
N THR A 466 -75.63 -3.26 4.26
CA THR A 466 -75.13 -2.21 5.14
C THR A 466 -73.70 -1.86 4.83
N VAL A 467 -73.31 -0.60 4.97
CA VAL A 467 -71.97 -0.10 5.02
C VAL A 467 -71.80 0.64 6.35
N SER A 468 -70.85 0.20 7.19
CA SER A 468 -70.58 0.79 8.50
C SER A 468 -69.19 1.35 8.56
N ILE A 469 -69.06 2.58 9.06
CA ILE A 469 -67.80 3.27 9.25
C ILE A 469 -67.57 3.40 10.75
N HIS A 470 -66.51 2.80 11.27
CA HIS A 470 -66.14 2.84 12.69
C HIS A 470 -64.90 3.70 12.88
N LEU A 471 -64.97 4.64 13.80
CA LEU A 471 -63.86 5.52 14.18
C LEU A 471 -63.46 5.20 15.61
N ARG A 472 -62.19 4.89 15.81
CA ARG A 472 -61.61 4.57 17.12
C ARG A 472 -60.35 5.35 17.41
N ASP A 473 -60.26 5.86 18.62
CA ASP A 473 -59.05 6.48 19.14
C ASP A 473 -58.15 5.39 19.78
N LEU A 474 -56.94 5.22 19.24
CA LEU A 474 -55.94 4.27 19.74
C LEU A 474 -54.79 4.97 20.50
N GLY A 475 -55.01 6.18 21.01
CA GLY A 475 -54.03 6.97 21.73
C GLY A 475 -53.10 7.74 20.76
N GLU A 476 -52.03 7.19 20.33
CA GLU A 476 -51.12 7.81 19.34
C GLU A 476 -51.60 7.72 17.91
N ASN A 477 -52.54 6.82 17.64
CA ASN A 477 -53.08 6.57 16.30
C ASN A 477 -54.61 6.76 16.27
N VAL A 478 -55.11 6.95 15.07
CA VAL A 478 -56.54 6.95 14.74
C VAL A 478 -56.83 5.75 13.85
N GLU A 479 -57.86 4.96 14.19
CA GLU A 479 -58.36 3.87 13.36
C GLU A 479 -59.67 4.27 12.68
N ILE A 480 -59.72 4.14 11.37
CA ILE A 480 -60.94 4.28 10.57
C ILE A 480 -61.16 2.95 9.88
N ARG A 481 -62.32 2.34 10.16
CA ARG A 481 -62.70 1.05 9.59
C ARG A 481 -63.99 1.18 8.80
N VAL A 482 -63.92 0.75 7.54
CA VAL A 482 -65.12 0.68 6.65
C VAL A 482 -65.44 -0.79 6.43
N LYS A 483 -66.65 -1.20 6.74
CA LYS A 483 -67.13 -2.56 6.63
C LYS A 483 -68.46 -2.60 5.87
N ASP A 484 -68.53 -3.49 4.87
CA ASP A 484 -69.77 -3.83 4.18
C ASP A 484 -70.15 -5.32 4.41
N ASN A 485 -71.38 -5.67 4.10
CA ASN A 485 -71.86 -7.03 4.10
C ASN A 485 -72.28 -7.51 2.68
N GLY A 486 -71.58 -6.99 1.65
CA GLY A 486 -71.77 -7.28 0.25
C GLY A 486 -71.26 -8.62 -0.24
N ILE A 487 -70.86 -8.70 -1.50
CA ILE A 487 -70.46 -9.94 -2.17
C ILE A 487 -69.09 -10.49 -1.66
N GLY A 488 -68.24 -9.66 -1.06
CA GLY A 488 -66.90 -10.01 -0.67
C GLY A 488 -65.91 -10.19 -1.84
N ILE A 489 -64.64 -10.49 -1.51
CA ILE A 489 -63.54 -10.63 -2.47
C ILE A 489 -62.92 -12.02 -2.31
N PRO A 490 -62.70 -12.79 -3.41
CA PRO A 490 -62.05 -14.08 -3.39
C PRO A 490 -60.62 -13.99 -2.78
N GLY A 491 -60.18 -15.02 -2.05
CA GLY A 491 -58.87 -15.01 -1.38
C GLY A 491 -57.68 -14.78 -2.33
N GLU A 492 -57.75 -15.34 -3.53
CA GLU A 492 -56.74 -15.20 -4.58
C GLU A 492 -56.61 -13.78 -5.14
N ASP A 493 -57.66 -12.99 -5.05
CA ASP A 493 -57.70 -11.63 -5.58
C ASP A 493 -57.35 -10.56 -4.53
N GLN A 494 -57.40 -10.92 -3.23
CA GLN A 494 -57.26 -9.95 -2.14
C GLN A 494 -55.91 -9.19 -2.13
N SER A 495 -54.82 -9.82 -2.55
CA SER A 495 -53.52 -9.15 -2.70
C SER A 495 -53.49 -8.21 -3.90
N ARG A 496 -54.30 -8.48 -4.92
CA ARG A 496 -54.25 -7.81 -6.22
C ARG A 496 -55.26 -6.68 -6.39
N VAL A 497 -56.35 -6.66 -5.60
CA VAL A 497 -57.42 -5.63 -5.75
C VAL A 497 -56.91 -4.20 -5.49
N PHE A 498 -55.72 -4.03 -4.93
CA PHE A 498 -55.04 -2.74 -4.77
C PHE A 498 -54.09 -2.39 -5.93
N GLU A 499 -53.94 -3.31 -6.91
CA GLU A 499 -53.19 -3.05 -8.14
C GLU A 499 -53.99 -2.09 -9.02
N ILE A 500 -53.30 -1.22 -9.73
CA ILE A 500 -53.89 -0.22 -10.61
C ILE A 500 -54.60 -0.91 -11.79
N PHE A 501 -55.86 -0.59 -12.03
CA PHE A 501 -56.73 -1.19 -13.04
C PHE A 501 -57.13 -2.66 -12.80
N TYR A 502 -56.80 -3.22 -11.65
CA TYR A 502 -57.19 -4.59 -11.35
C TYR A 502 -58.67 -4.69 -11.05
N ARG A 503 -59.31 -5.77 -11.53
CA ARG A 503 -60.73 -6.06 -11.34
C ARG A 503 -60.93 -7.57 -11.27
N VAL A 504 -61.63 -8.05 -10.23
CA VAL A 504 -61.92 -9.46 -9.99
C VAL A 504 -62.69 -10.08 -11.17
N ASP A 505 -63.67 -9.35 -11.74
CA ASP A 505 -64.44 -9.81 -12.90
C ASP A 505 -64.60 -8.67 -13.92
N LYS A 506 -63.97 -8.83 -15.10
CA LYS A 506 -64.03 -7.84 -16.20
C LYS A 506 -65.42 -7.76 -16.89
N SER A 507 -66.25 -8.80 -16.79
CA SER A 507 -67.51 -8.89 -17.47
C SER A 507 -68.66 -8.26 -16.67
N HIS A 508 -68.81 -8.59 -15.40
CA HIS A 508 -69.86 -8.04 -14.53
C HIS A 508 -69.60 -6.60 -14.10
N SER A 509 -68.33 -6.26 -13.93
CA SER A 509 -67.96 -4.93 -13.47
C SER A 509 -68.08 -3.83 -14.55
N LYS A 510 -68.18 -4.17 -15.86
CA LYS A 510 -68.53 -3.21 -16.89
C LYS A 510 -69.97 -2.67 -16.71
N ALA A 511 -70.88 -3.48 -16.22
CA ALA A 511 -72.29 -3.06 -15.93
C ALA A 511 -72.40 -2.16 -14.69
N ILE A 512 -71.48 -2.28 -13.73
CA ILE A 512 -71.42 -1.54 -12.45
C ILE A 512 -70.61 -0.22 -12.56
N GLY A 513 -69.82 -0.02 -13.64
CA GLY A 513 -69.20 1.30 -13.96
C GLY A 513 -67.92 1.64 -13.19
N GLY A 514 -67.12 0.65 -12.72
CA GLY A 514 -65.91 0.94 -12.01
C GLY A 514 -64.69 1.18 -12.93
N THR A 515 -63.77 2.07 -12.57
CA THR A 515 -62.49 2.35 -13.28
C THR A 515 -61.39 1.34 -12.94
N GLY A 516 -61.49 0.61 -11.81
CA GLY A 516 -60.42 -0.22 -11.28
C GLY A 516 -59.30 0.57 -10.56
N LEU A 517 -59.54 1.88 -10.36
CA LEU A 517 -58.59 2.77 -9.70
C LEU A 517 -58.98 3.07 -8.24
N GLY A 518 -60.22 2.87 -7.82
CA GLY A 518 -60.68 3.29 -6.49
C GLY A 518 -59.91 2.69 -5.32
N LEU A 519 -59.62 1.36 -5.32
CA LEU A 519 -58.85 0.74 -4.25
C LEU A 519 -57.36 1.06 -4.34
N SER A 520 -56.79 1.29 -5.52
CA SER A 520 -55.42 1.78 -5.64
C SER A 520 -55.27 3.21 -5.12
N ILE A 521 -56.26 4.10 -5.38
CA ILE A 521 -56.30 5.44 -4.79
C ILE A 521 -56.36 5.36 -3.26
N VAL A 522 -57.14 4.43 -2.70
CA VAL A 522 -57.16 4.19 -1.25
C VAL A 522 -55.77 3.79 -0.72
N LYS A 523 -55.11 2.84 -1.35
CA LYS A 523 -53.76 2.39 -0.93
C LYS A 523 -52.76 3.54 -0.99
N HIS A 524 -52.66 4.26 -2.12
CA HIS A 524 -51.73 5.38 -2.28
C HIS A 524 -52.07 6.54 -1.33
N GLY A 525 -53.36 6.88 -1.16
CA GLY A 525 -53.78 7.92 -0.22
C GLY A 525 -53.49 7.59 1.23
N VAL A 526 -53.75 6.36 1.67
CA VAL A 526 -53.39 5.90 3.04
C VAL A 526 -51.88 5.94 3.25
N THR A 527 -51.10 5.49 2.26
CA THR A 527 -49.62 5.53 2.33
C THR A 527 -49.14 6.98 2.38
N PHE A 528 -49.66 7.88 1.54
CA PHE A 528 -49.33 9.30 1.54
C PHE A 528 -49.59 9.96 2.88
N LEU A 529 -50.73 9.61 3.52
CA LEU A 529 -51.08 10.11 4.86
C LEU A 529 -50.27 9.46 5.99
N GLY A 530 -49.26 8.59 5.69
CA GLY A 530 -48.44 7.89 6.67
C GLY A 530 -49.16 6.80 7.44
N GLY A 531 -50.30 6.33 6.90
CA GLY A 531 -51.13 5.29 7.50
C GLY A 531 -50.77 3.88 7.04
N THR A 532 -51.39 2.90 7.68
CA THR A 532 -51.33 1.48 7.31
C THR A 532 -52.74 0.97 6.97
N LEU A 533 -52.81 0.01 6.04
CA LEU A 533 -54.06 -0.54 5.55
C LEU A 533 -54.10 -2.05 5.75
N LYS A 534 -55.20 -2.58 6.26
CA LYS A 534 -55.47 -4.02 6.39
C LYS A 534 -56.87 -4.32 5.79
N MET A 535 -56.96 -5.42 5.08
CA MET A 535 -58.23 -5.89 4.51
C MET A 535 -58.55 -7.31 4.98
N VAL A 536 -59.80 -7.53 5.31
CA VAL A 536 -60.36 -8.86 5.58
C VAL A 536 -61.65 -8.98 4.75
N SER A 537 -61.71 -9.99 3.89
CA SER A 537 -62.89 -10.21 3.05
C SER A 537 -63.21 -11.69 2.91
N GLU A 538 -64.48 -12.01 2.84
CA GLU A 538 -64.96 -13.37 2.63
C GLU A 538 -66.15 -13.35 1.69
N ILE A 539 -66.18 -14.22 0.69
CA ILE A 539 -67.24 -14.30 -0.30
C ILE A 539 -68.60 -14.49 0.40
N GLY A 540 -69.58 -13.64 0.07
CA GLY A 540 -70.93 -13.66 0.63
C GLY A 540 -71.08 -13.04 2.03
N LYS A 541 -69.97 -12.70 2.71
CA LYS A 541 -69.99 -12.04 4.03
C LYS A 541 -69.63 -10.54 4.00
N GLY A 542 -69.00 -10.10 2.91
CA GLY A 542 -68.58 -8.72 2.73
C GLY A 542 -67.10 -8.46 2.93
N THR A 543 -66.74 -7.17 2.97
CA THR A 543 -65.35 -6.70 3.07
C THR A 543 -65.23 -5.73 4.24
N GLU A 544 -64.13 -5.85 4.99
CA GLU A 544 -63.74 -4.93 6.04
C GLU A 544 -62.34 -4.39 5.75
N ILE A 545 -62.21 -3.07 5.58
CA ILE A 545 -60.92 -2.38 5.37
C ILE A 545 -60.66 -1.50 6.60
N THR A 546 -59.55 -1.75 7.25
CA THR A 546 -59.07 -1.02 8.43
C THR A 546 -57.89 -0.16 8.06
N MET A 547 -57.96 1.11 8.31
CA MET A 547 -56.91 2.11 8.10
C MET A 547 -56.46 2.66 9.46
N THR A 548 -55.15 2.74 9.68
CA THR A 548 -54.59 3.30 10.93
C THR A 548 -53.67 4.43 10.57
N PHE A 549 -53.90 5.61 11.13
CA PHE A 549 -53.12 6.83 10.88
C PHE A 549 -52.48 7.33 12.15
N PRO A 550 -51.27 7.87 12.11
CA PRO A 550 -50.68 8.58 13.26
C PRO A 550 -51.43 9.89 13.51
N LYS A 551 -51.65 10.24 14.78
CA LYS A 551 -52.30 11.51 15.14
C LYS A 551 -51.46 12.74 14.78
N GLU A 552 -50.18 12.62 14.88
CA GLU A 552 -49.23 13.67 14.51
C GLU A 552 -48.32 13.16 13.40
N ARG A 553 -47.99 14.05 12.46
CA ARG A 553 -47.05 13.72 11.38
C ARG A 553 -45.68 13.49 11.96
N LYS A 554 -45.14 12.29 11.85
CA LYS A 554 -43.68 12.10 12.09
C LYS A 554 -42.94 12.85 10.98
N ALA A 555 -42.15 13.84 11.36
CA ALA A 555 -41.22 14.48 10.41
C ALA A 555 -40.32 13.38 9.82
N VAL A 556 -40.35 13.22 8.51
CA VAL A 556 -39.47 12.34 7.75
C VAL A 556 -38.15 13.07 7.52
#